data_732aff24adbede850b36e1a1fce83caf
#
_entry.id   732aff24adbede850b36e1a1fce83caf
#
_cell.length_a   1.000
_cell.length_b   1.000
_cell.length_c   1.000
_cell.angle_alpha   90.00
_cell.angle_beta   90.00
_cell.angle_gamma   90.00
#
_symmetry.space_group_name_H-M   'P 1'
#
loop_
_entity.id
_entity.type
_entity.pdbx_description
1 polymer ?
#
loop_
_entity_poly.entity_id
_entity_poly.type
_entity_poly.pdbx_seq_one_letter_code
_entity_poly.pdbx_strand_id
1 'polypeptide(L)'
;MTDLDADRRHAEKMARRKEVQDAEVASKTIASKGLLMVNTGPGKGKSTAAFGLVVRALGHGWRVGVVQFIKGAWETGERAALARFADQVEWRTLGEGFTWETQDRQRDIAAAERAWDAARALMADPSIRLLVLDELNIALRYGYLPLDTVVSTLAGRR
;
A
#
# COMPACT_ATOMS: atom_id res chain seq x y z
N MET A 1 -42.04 -3.83 28.97
CA MET A 1 -40.87 -3.02 28.58
C MET A 1 -41.24 -2.33 27.29
N THR A 2 -41.51 -1.06 27.31
CA THR A 2 -42.05 -0.32 26.17
C THR A 2 -40.94 -0.04 25.11
N ASP A 3 -41.29 0.08 23.82
CA ASP A 3 -40.36 0.42 22.75
C ASP A 3 -39.62 1.73 23.06
N LEU A 4 -40.27 2.71 23.70
CA LEU A 4 -39.68 3.95 24.15
C LEU A 4 -38.51 3.78 25.15
N ASP A 5 -38.59 2.76 26.02
CA ASP A 5 -37.50 2.46 26.97
C ASP A 5 -36.30 1.80 26.27
N ALA A 6 -36.56 1.06 25.19
CA ALA A 6 -35.54 0.45 24.38
C ALA A 6 -34.79 1.53 23.56
N ASP A 7 -35.53 2.45 22.95
CA ASP A 7 -34.98 3.57 22.16
C ASP A 7 -34.13 4.50 23.02
N ARG A 8 -34.58 4.84 24.20
CA ARG A 8 -33.83 5.68 25.15
C ARG A 8 -32.50 5.03 25.55
N ARG A 9 -32.53 3.73 25.91
CA ARG A 9 -31.29 2.99 26.24
C ARG A 9 -30.34 2.87 25.05
N HIS A 10 -30.89 2.70 23.87
CA HIS A 10 -30.08 2.69 22.65
C HIS A 10 -29.39 4.05 22.41
N ALA A 11 -30.14 5.15 22.52
CA ALA A 11 -29.59 6.51 22.38
C ALA A 11 -28.50 6.81 23.41
N GLU A 12 -28.74 6.50 24.69
CA GLU A 12 -27.74 6.65 25.75
C GLU A 12 -26.47 5.82 25.49
N LYS A 13 -26.62 4.58 25.03
CA LYS A 13 -25.50 3.72 24.68
C LYS A 13 -24.70 4.27 23.49
N MET A 14 -25.36 4.84 22.47
CA MET A 14 -24.69 5.42 21.32
C MET A 14 -23.99 6.73 21.67
N ALA A 15 -24.61 7.57 22.50
CA ALA A 15 -23.98 8.80 23.01
C ALA A 15 -22.69 8.49 23.77
N ARG A 16 -22.72 7.52 24.68
CA ARG A 16 -21.53 7.10 25.42
C ARG A 16 -20.43 6.52 24.53
N ARG A 17 -20.80 5.73 23.50
CA ARG A 17 -19.82 5.22 22.51
C ARG A 17 -19.17 6.36 21.73
N LYS A 18 -19.98 7.36 21.34
CA LYS A 18 -19.47 8.54 20.63
C LYS A 18 -18.48 9.32 21.49
N GLU A 19 -18.80 9.59 22.75
CA GLU A 19 -17.89 10.26 23.69
C GLU A 19 -16.54 9.54 23.82
N VAL A 20 -16.57 8.21 23.99
CA VAL A 20 -15.35 7.39 24.08
C VAL A 20 -14.54 7.48 22.79
N GLN A 21 -15.20 7.38 21.63
CA GLN A 21 -14.53 7.48 20.35
C GLN A 21 -13.95 8.86 20.08
N ASP A 22 -14.68 9.92 20.40
CA ASP A 22 -14.24 11.30 20.23
C ASP A 22 -13.02 11.59 21.14
N ALA A 23 -13.05 11.11 22.40
CA ALA A 23 -11.92 11.22 23.30
C ALA A 23 -10.70 10.43 22.83
N GLU A 24 -10.90 9.22 22.31
CA GLU A 24 -9.82 8.41 21.71
C GLU A 24 -9.20 9.10 20.49
N VAL A 25 -10.02 9.66 19.61
CA VAL A 25 -9.54 10.40 18.43
C VAL A 25 -8.77 11.65 18.87
N ALA A 26 -9.29 12.41 19.83
CA ALA A 26 -8.64 13.61 20.35
C ALA A 26 -7.29 13.33 21.04
N SER A 27 -7.14 12.14 21.62
CA SER A 27 -5.86 11.72 22.27
C SER A 27 -4.79 11.28 21.27
N LYS A 28 -5.14 11.04 19.99
CA LYS A 28 -4.19 10.56 18.97
C LYS A 28 -3.26 11.68 18.54
N THR A 29 -1.97 11.40 18.58
CA THR A 29 -0.95 12.31 18.06
C THR A 29 -0.92 12.20 16.53
N ILE A 30 -0.98 13.34 15.84
CA ILE A 30 -0.76 13.40 14.40
C ILE A 30 0.74 13.19 14.18
N ALA A 31 1.12 12.05 13.62
CA ALA A 31 2.50 11.81 13.24
C ALA A 31 2.87 12.69 12.05
N SER A 32 4.04 13.33 12.10
CA SER A 32 4.60 14.09 10.98
C SER A 32 5.11 13.17 9.86
N LYS A 33 5.20 11.87 10.13
CA LYS A 33 5.75 10.84 9.25
C LYS A 33 4.64 10.02 8.62
N GLY A 34 4.75 9.75 7.31
CA GLY A 34 3.80 8.91 6.58
C GLY A 34 3.65 7.51 7.18
N LEU A 35 2.46 6.93 7.10
CA LEU A 35 2.17 5.58 7.58
C LEU A 35 2.84 4.54 6.68
N LEU A 36 3.50 3.55 7.27
CA LEU A 36 3.95 2.34 6.60
C LEU A 36 3.03 1.18 6.97
N MET A 37 2.40 0.57 5.96
CA MET A 37 1.56 -0.61 6.11
C MET A 37 2.20 -1.80 5.40
N VAL A 38 2.28 -2.95 6.08
CA VAL A 38 2.86 -4.18 5.52
C VAL A 38 1.78 -5.27 5.48
N ASN A 39 1.32 -5.60 4.27
CA ASN A 39 0.44 -6.74 4.03
C ASN A 39 1.28 -7.98 3.77
N THR A 40 1.32 -8.93 4.69
CA THR A 40 2.13 -10.14 4.60
C THR A 40 1.33 -11.38 5.02
N GLY A 41 1.91 -12.56 4.81
CA GLY A 41 1.32 -13.84 5.19
C GLY A 41 1.00 -14.75 4.00
N PRO A 42 0.64 -16.03 4.24
CA PRO A 42 0.46 -17.05 3.21
C PRO A 42 -0.86 -16.93 2.42
N GLY A 43 -1.83 -16.19 2.94
CA GLY A 43 -3.17 -16.08 2.34
C GLY A 43 -3.24 -15.21 1.08
N LYS A 44 -4.37 -15.28 0.39
CA LYS A 44 -4.74 -14.36 -0.71
C LYS A 44 -5.23 -13.02 -0.16
N GLY A 45 -5.30 -12.00 -1.02
CA GLY A 45 -5.91 -10.71 -0.68
C GLY A 45 -4.92 -9.59 -0.33
N LYS A 46 -3.60 -9.83 -0.25
CA LYS A 46 -2.61 -8.79 0.05
C LYS A 46 -2.64 -7.63 -0.95
N SER A 47 -2.52 -7.94 -2.24
CA SER A 47 -2.59 -6.94 -3.31
C SER A 47 -3.99 -6.33 -3.40
N THR A 48 -5.06 -7.14 -3.22
CA THR A 48 -6.44 -6.64 -3.19
C THR A 48 -6.64 -5.58 -2.09
N ALA A 49 -6.09 -5.80 -0.89
CA ALA A 49 -6.15 -4.82 0.19
C ALA A 49 -5.38 -3.54 -0.17
N ALA A 50 -4.18 -3.67 -0.74
CA ALA A 50 -3.37 -2.52 -1.17
C ALA A 50 -4.08 -1.73 -2.29
N PHE A 51 -4.64 -2.39 -3.30
CA PHE A 51 -5.37 -1.72 -4.38
C PHE A 51 -6.72 -1.15 -3.91
N GLY A 52 -7.35 -1.71 -2.89
CA GLY A 52 -8.48 -1.07 -2.21
C GLY A 52 -8.13 0.30 -1.64
N LEU A 53 -6.93 0.44 -1.06
CA LEU A 53 -6.42 1.74 -0.60
C LEU A 53 -6.12 2.69 -1.77
N VAL A 54 -5.62 2.18 -2.90
CA VAL A 54 -5.43 2.98 -4.13
C VAL A 54 -6.76 3.57 -4.59
N VAL A 55 -7.80 2.76 -4.72
CA VAL A 55 -9.14 3.24 -5.11
C VAL A 55 -9.64 4.32 -4.15
N ARG A 56 -9.46 4.11 -2.84
CA ARG A 56 -9.82 5.10 -1.83
C ARG A 56 -9.04 6.40 -1.97
N ALA A 57 -7.73 6.32 -2.21
CA ALA A 57 -6.86 7.48 -2.41
C ALA A 57 -7.28 8.29 -3.64
N LEU A 58 -7.58 7.61 -4.74
CA LEU A 58 -8.09 8.23 -5.97
C LEU A 58 -9.43 8.94 -5.74
N GLY A 59 -10.33 8.34 -4.96
CA GLY A 59 -11.59 8.98 -4.55
C GLY A 59 -11.39 10.27 -3.74
N HIS A 60 -10.21 10.45 -3.11
CA HIS A 60 -9.80 11.68 -2.45
C HIS A 60 -8.98 12.62 -3.36
N GLY A 61 -8.85 12.32 -4.65
CA GLY A 61 -8.07 13.11 -5.59
C GLY A 61 -6.55 13.02 -5.39
N TRP A 62 -6.06 11.99 -4.71
CA TRP A 62 -4.63 11.82 -4.45
C TRP A 62 -3.92 11.22 -5.65
N ARG A 63 -2.68 11.65 -5.89
CA ARG A 63 -1.77 10.96 -6.80
C ARG A 63 -1.16 9.75 -6.11
N VAL A 64 -1.08 8.65 -6.85
CA VAL A 64 -0.66 7.34 -6.37
C VAL A 64 0.47 6.80 -7.23
N GLY A 65 1.51 6.25 -6.60
CA GLY A 65 2.54 5.46 -7.24
C GLY A 65 2.29 3.96 -7.01
N VAL A 66 2.54 3.14 -8.02
CA VAL A 66 2.55 1.67 -7.90
C VAL A 66 3.81 1.15 -8.54
N VAL A 67 4.60 0.38 -7.78
CA VAL A 67 5.79 -0.33 -8.29
C VAL A 67 5.60 -1.82 -8.04
N GLN A 68 5.67 -2.61 -9.11
CA GLN A 68 5.59 -4.08 -9.05
C GLN A 68 6.97 -4.68 -9.28
N PHE A 69 7.45 -5.48 -8.31
CA PHE A 69 8.82 -6.00 -8.26
C PHE A 69 9.00 -7.34 -9.00
N ILE A 70 8.02 -8.21 -8.98
CA ILE A 70 8.16 -9.58 -9.48
C ILE A 70 7.28 -9.84 -10.71
N LYS A 71 6.08 -9.26 -10.75
CA LYS A 71 5.16 -9.46 -11.86
C LYS A 71 5.77 -8.97 -13.17
N GLY A 72 5.85 -9.85 -14.16
CA GLY A 72 6.18 -9.50 -15.53
C GLY A 72 5.03 -8.77 -16.23
N ALA A 73 5.03 -8.82 -17.56
CA ALA A 73 4.06 -8.13 -18.44
C ALA A 73 2.60 -8.63 -18.34
N TRP A 74 2.25 -9.47 -17.39
CA TRP A 74 0.88 -9.96 -17.20
C TRP A 74 -0.04 -8.79 -16.85
N GLU A 75 -1.00 -8.54 -17.73
CA GLU A 75 -2.05 -7.58 -17.44
C GLU A 75 -2.93 -8.09 -16.30
N THR A 76 -2.94 -7.35 -15.20
CA THR A 76 -3.86 -7.63 -14.09
C THR A 76 -5.13 -6.82 -14.27
N GLY A 77 -6.26 -7.34 -13.80
CA GLY A 77 -7.53 -6.61 -13.83
C GLY A 77 -7.46 -5.26 -13.12
N GLU A 78 -6.66 -5.18 -12.05
CA GLU A 78 -6.41 -3.94 -11.31
C GLU A 78 -5.72 -2.89 -12.18
N ARG A 79 -4.71 -3.28 -12.97
CA ARG A 79 -4.01 -2.37 -13.88
C ARG A 79 -4.95 -1.84 -14.96
N ALA A 80 -5.73 -2.72 -15.58
CA ALA A 80 -6.70 -2.33 -16.59
C ALA A 80 -7.78 -1.39 -16.02
N ALA A 81 -8.28 -1.66 -14.81
CA ALA A 81 -9.24 -0.80 -14.13
C ALA A 81 -8.66 0.58 -13.79
N LEU A 82 -7.43 0.62 -13.27
CA LEU A 82 -6.74 1.83 -12.85
C LEU A 82 -6.17 2.65 -14.01
N ALA A 83 -6.06 2.07 -15.21
CA ALA A 83 -5.66 2.82 -16.43
C ALA A 83 -6.60 4.00 -16.75
N ARG A 84 -7.84 3.96 -16.25
CA ARG A 84 -8.80 5.06 -16.36
C ARG A 84 -8.41 6.30 -15.55
N PHE A 85 -7.46 6.16 -14.63
CA PHE A 85 -6.93 7.21 -13.75
C PHE A 85 -5.44 7.49 -14.06
N ALA A 86 -5.05 7.40 -15.33
CA ALA A 86 -3.64 7.52 -15.75
C ALA A 86 -3.02 8.88 -15.41
N ASP A 87 -3.83 9.91 -15.23
CA ASP A 87 -3.44 11.26 -14.76
C ASP A 87 -3.09 11.30 -13.26
N GLN A 88 -3.61 10.35 -12.46
CA GLN A 88 -3.41 10.26 -11.02
C GLN A 88 -2.58 9.05 -10.60
N VAL A 89 -2.43 8.02 -11.46
CA VAL A 89 -1.71 6.78 -11.13
C VAL A 89 -0.45 6.64 -11.95
N GLU A 90 0.69 6.71 -11.29
CA GLU A 90 1.97 6.37 -11.88
C GLU A 90 2.29 4.90 -11.62
N TRP A 91 2.20 4.08 -12.67
CA TRP A 91 2.38 2.63 -12.58
C TRP A 91 3.68 2.19 -13.23
N ARG A 92 4.52 1.49 -12.47
CA ARG A 92 5.79 0.92 -12.91
C ARG A 92 5.79 -0.60 -12.70
N THR A 93 5.77 -1.38 -13.78
CA THR A 93 6.00 -2.83 -13.75
C THR A 93 7.42 -3.05 -14.25
N LEU A 94 8.31 -3.44 -13.35
CA LEU A 94 9.75 -3.56 -13.62
C LEU A 94 10.27 -4.98 -13.35
N GLY A 95 9.42 -5.87 -12.79
CA GLY A 95 9.68 -7.30 -12.72
C GLY A 95 9.61 -7.94 -14.10
N GLU A 96 10.45 -8.93 -14.34
CA GLU A 96 10.51 -9.65 -15.62
C GLU A 96 9.68 -10.95 -15.64
N GLY A 97 8.83 -11.16 -14.64
CA GLY A 97 8.03 -12.37 -14.44
C GLY A 97 8.43 -13.14 -13.20
N PHE A 98 7.90 -14.34 -13.06
CA PHE A 98 8.26 -15.19 -11.93
C PHE A 98 9.66 -15.79 -12.13
N THR A 99 10.41 -15.88 -11.03
CA THR A 99 11.80 -16.35 -11.00
C THR A 99 11.99 -17.76 -11.58
N TRP A 100 10.96 -18.59 -11.56
CA TRP A 100 10.97 -19.91 -12.23
C TRP A 100 10.83 -19.83 -13.76
N GLU A 101 10.48 -18.66 -14.31
CA GLU A 101 10.43 -18.42 -15.75
C GLU A 101 11.74 -17.84 -16.28
N THR A 102 12.37 -16.94 -15.53
CA THR A 102 13.63 -16.28 -15.93
C THR A 102 14.84 -17.19 -15.78
N GLN A 103 14.89 -18.02 -14.73
CA GLN A 103 16.01 -18.92 -14.39
C GLN A 103 17.40 -18.22 -14.39
N ASP A 104 17.41 -16.89 -14.33
CA ASP A 104 18.59 -16.03 -14.32
C ASP A 104 18.54 -15.08 -13.10
N ARG A 105 19.24 -15.50 -12.04
CA ARG A 105 19.26 -14.74 -10.78
C ARG A 105 19.83 -13.33 -10.93
N GLN A 106 20.83 -13.13 -11.79
CA GLN A 106 21.45 -11.82 -11.97
C GLN A 106 20.49 -10.84 -12.67
N ARG A 107 19.72 -11.35 -13.60
CA ARG A 107 18.67 -10.61 -14.28
C ARG A 107 17.55 -10.21 -13.32
N ASP A 108 17.14 -11.12 -12.44
CA ASP A 108 16.13 -10.86 -11.41
C ASP A 108 16.61 -9.80 -10.41
N ILE A 109 17.88 -9.86 -9.98
CA ILE A 109 18.50 -8.84 -9.12
C ILE A 109 18.47 -7.47 -9.81
N ALA A 110 18.94 -7.38 -11.04
CA ALA A 110 18.96 -6.12 -11.78
C ALA A 110 17.55 -5.54 -11.98
N ALA A 111 16.55 -6.40 -12.21
CA ALA A 111 15.14 -5.98 -12.29
C ALA A 111 14.63 -5.44 -10.95
N ALA A 112 14.94 -6.11 -9.84
CA ALA A 112 14.55 -5.67 -8.50
C ALA A 112 15.23 -4.34 -8.11
N GLU A 113 16.50 -4.15 -8.48
CA GLU A 113 17.24 -2.89 -8.25
C GLU A 113 16.61 -1.74 -9.04
N ARG A 114 16.28 -1.94 -10.32
CA ARG A 114 15.56 -0.92 -11.12
C ARG A 114 14.20 -0.58 -10.51
N ALA A 115 13.47 -1.59 -10.02
CA ALA A 115 12.19 -1.38 -9.35
C ALA A 115 12.37 -0.58 -8.04
N TRP A 116 13.42 -0.88 -7.28
CA TRP A 116 13.72 -0.15 -6.06
C TRP A 116 14.12 1.30 -6.33
N ASP A 117 14.89 1.58 -7.38
CA ASP A 117 15.24 2.94 -7.79
C ASP A 117 14.00 3.74 -8.20
N ALA A 118 13.09 3.13 -8.96
CA ALA A 118 11.81 3.74 -9.30
C ALA A 118 10.96 4.02 -8.04
N ALA A 119 10.93 3.09 -7.10
CA ALA A 119 10.22 3.25 -5.82
C ALA A 119 10.79 4.43 -5.01
N ARG A 120 12.13 4.56 -4.95
CA ARG A 120 12.78 5.68 -4.26
C ARG A 120 12.47 7.02 -4.92
N ALA A 121 12.44 7.07 -6.24
CA ALA A 121 12.09 8.28 -6.98
C ALA A 121 10.65 8.72 -6.67
N LEU A 122 9.69 7.78 -6.70
CA LEU A 122 8.30 8.06 -6.34
C LEU A 122 8.12 8.41 -4.85
N MET A 123 8.91 7.83 -3.97
CA MET A 123 8.90 8.14 -2.54
C MET A 123 9.42 9.56 -2.26
N ALA A 124 10.33 10.06 -3.09
CA ALA A 124 10.87 11.41 -3.00
C ALA A 124 9.94 12.48 -3.62
N ASP A 125 9.00 12.09 -4.50
CA ASP A 125 8.03 13.00 -5.11
C ASP A 125 6.94 13.41 -4.10
N PRO A 126 6.88 14.67 -3.68
CA PRO A 126 5.90 15.15 -2.71
C PRO A 126 4.47 15.12 -3.22
N SER A 127 4.24 15.00 -4.52
CA SER A 127 2.90 14.89 -5.11
C SER A 127 2.31 13.49 -4.93
N ILE A 128 3.13 12.45 -4.73
CA ILE A 128 2.68 11.08 -4.48
C ILE A 128 2.29 10.94 -3.00
N ARG A 129 1.01 10.75 -2.74
CA ARG A 129 0.44 10.64 -1.38
C ARG A 129 0.29 9.19 -0.91
N LEU A 130 0.24 8.24 -1.83
CA LEU A 130 0.23 6.80 -1.57
C LEU A 130 1.20 6.13 -2.53
N LEU A 131 2.10 5.31 -2.01
CA LEU A 131 2.98 4.46 -2.80
C LEU A 131 2.74 3.00 -2.44
N VAL A 132 2.46 2.17 -3.43
CA VAL A 132 2.33 0.72 -3.30
C VAL A 132 3.58 0.06 -3.86
N LEU A 133 4.19 -0.80 -3.04
CA LEU A 133 5.34 -1.63 -3.38
C LEU A 133 4.86 -3.09 -3.44
N ASP A 134 4.31 -3.49 -4.60
CA ASP A 134 3.69 -4.79 -4.77
C ASP A 134 4.78 -5.87 -4.94
N GLU A 135 4.71 -6.90 -4.11
CA GLU A 135 5.64 -8.04 -4.05
C GLU A 135 7.09 -7.70 -3.65
N LEU A 136 7.33 -6.54 -3.01
CA LEU A 136 8.65 -6.20 -2.44
C LEU A 136 9.13 -7.29 -1.47
N ASN A 137 8.23 -7.85 -0.64
CA ASN A 137 8.57 -8.89 0.32
C ASN A 137 9.10 -10.18 -0.38
N ILE A 138 8.67 -10.45 -1.60
CA ILE A 138 9.18 -11.59 -2.39
C ILE A 138 10.60 -11.29 -2.87
N ALA A 139 10.87 -10.10 -3.39
CA ALA A 139 12.20 -9.69 -3.79
C ALA A 139 13.21 -9.76 -2.62
N LEU A 140 12.79 -9.32 -1.43
CA LEU A 140 13.58 -9.43 -0.19
C LEU A 140 13.80 -10.88 0.22
N ARG A 141 12.77 -11.71 0.17
CA ARG A 141 12.83 -13.13 0.51
C ARG A 141 13.82 -13.91 -0.36
N TYR A 142 13.91 -13.57 -1.65
CA TYR A 142 14.88 -14.20 -2.57
C TYR A 142 16.27 -13.55 -2.53
N GLY A 143 16.45 -12.52 -1.70
CA GLY A 143 17.74 -11.82 -1.58
C GLY A 143 18.13 -11.06 -2.84
N TYR A 144 17.14 -10.51 -3.58
CA TYR A 144 17.39 -9.65 -4.74
C TYR A 144 17.69 -8.22 -4.33
N LEU A 145 17.28 -7.82 -3.13
CA LEU A 145 17.57 -6.52 -2.53
C LEU A 145 18.12 -6.72 -1.11
N PRO A 146 19.12 -5.92 -0.70
CA PRO A 146 19.60 -5.92 0.69
C PRO A 146 18.50 -5.40 1.63
N LEU A 147 18.12 -6.20 2.64
CA LEU A 147 17.07 -5.85 3.59
C LEU A 147 17.37 -4.55 4.33
N ASP A 148 18.61 -4.37 4.80
CA ASP A 148 19.02 -3.18 5.57
C ASP A 148 18.89 -1.90 4.75
N THR A 149 19.20 -1.95 3.44
CA THR A 149 19.03 -0.83 2.52
C THR A 149 17.55 -0.44 2.39
N VAL A 150 16.68 -1.43 2.25
CA VAL A 150 15.24 -1.20 2.12
C VAL A 150 14.67 -0.64 3.43
N VAL A 151 15.00 -1.26 4.57
CA VAL A 151 14.51 -0.84 5.89
C VAL A 151 14.98 0.57 6.22
N SER A 152 16.26 0.89 6.02
CA SER A 152 16.79 2.24 6.30
C SER A 152 16.14 3.32 5.43
N THR A 153 15.91 3.03 4.14
CA THR A 153 15.22 3.94 3.23
C THR A 153 13.76 4.17 3.68
N LEU A 154 13.03 3.09 3.98
CA LEU A 154 11.65 3.20 4.47
C LEU A 154 11.59 3.88 5.84
N ALA A 155 12.57 3.68 6.69
CA ALA A 155 12.68 4.38 7.97
C ALA A 155 12.93 5.88 7.80
N GLY A 156 13.65 6.30 6.77
CA GLY A 156 13.92 7.71 6.44
C GLY A 156 12.82 8.42 5.66
N ARG A 157 11.69 7.76 5.30
CA ARG A 157 10.60 8.39 4.54
C ARG A 157 10.00 9.60 5.27
N ARG A 158 9.43 10.49 4.50
CA ARG A 158 8.72 11.69 5.01
C ARG A 158 7.31 11.36 5.48
#